data_4f58fd3f30f25737a3d90e0d32b8001f
#
_entry.id   4f58fd3f30f25737a3d90e0d32b8001f
#
_cell.length_a   1.000
_cell.length_b   1.000
_cell.length_c   1.000
_cell.angle_alpha   90.00
_cell.angle_beta   90.00
_cell.angle_gamma   90.00
#
_symmetry.space_group_name_H-M   'P 1'
#
loop_
_entity.id
_entity.type
_entity.pdbx_description
1 polymer ?
#
loop_
_entity_poly.entity_id
_entity_poly.type
_entity_poly.pdbx_seq_one_letter_code
_entity_poly.pdbx_strand_id
1 'polypeptide(L)'
;MKLICFLIAGTLALFAADSYSNRRAPGFSLMDSHFQQHDMQDYRGKVVIVDFMQTGCPVCNTLADSLVEISAKYGDKVALLSIVTLPDNFGEVDKFAARHKAAWPILFDSGQVMMSYLKLQPAGNMDVHFPHVFIVDGSGMIRNDFDGSEDKALTTAALSSEIDKLLK
;
A
#
# COMPACT_ATOMS: atom_id res chain seq x y z
N MET A 1 6.94 61.91 -20.75
CA MET A 1 7.14 61.07 -19.56
C MET A 1 6.32 59.77 -19.77
N LYS A 2 6.96 58.69 -20.17
CA LYS A 2 6.29 57.37 -20.40
C LYS A 2 6.50 56.52 -19.17
N LEU A 3 5.40 56.22 -18.47
CA LEU A 3 5.39 55.26 -17.34
C LEU A 3 5.41 53.84 -17.90
N ILE A 4 6.46 53.11 -17.61
CA ILE A 4 6.56 51.66 -17.92
C ILE A 4 6.10 50.93 -16.66
N CYS A 5 4.88 50.36 -16.71
CA CYS A 5 4.40 49.40 -15.69
C CYS A 5 5.09 48.05 -15.90
N PHE A 6 5.96 47.68 -14.96
CA PHE A 6 6.48 46.31 -14.87
C PHE A 6 5.43 45.40 -14.20
N LEU A 7 4.83 44.54 -14.99
CA LEU A 7 4.01 43.43 -14.49
C LEU A 7 4.95 42.33 -13.98
N ILE A 8 5.07 42.22 -12.67
CA ILE A 8 5.73 41.06 -12.02
C ILE A 8 4.73 39.89 -12.05
N ALA A 9 4.90 38.99 -12.99
CA ALA A 9 4.20 37.70 -13.01
C ALA A 9 4.79 36.83 -11.89
N GLY A 10 4.12 36.79 -10.74
CA GLY A 10 4.46 35.88 -9.66
C GLY A 10 4.12 34.45 -10.10
N THR A 11 5.14 33.63 -10.33
CA THR A 11 4.97 32.18 -10.49
C THR A 11 4.59 31.58 -9.14
N LEU A 12 3.31 31.24 -8.95
CA LEU A 12 2.91 30.35 -7.87
C LEU A 12 3.56 28.99 -8.15
N ALA A 13 4.61 28.68 -7.39
CA ALA A 13 5.08 27.29 -7.27
C ALA A 13 4.00 26.51 -6.53
N LEU A 14 3.21 25.72 -7.26
CA LEU A 14 2.40 24.67 -6.66
C LEU A 14 3.40 23.68 -6.03
N PHE A 15 3.50 23.69 -4.71
CA PHE A 15 4.07 22.59 -3.97
C PHE A 15 3.10 21.41 -4.16
N ALA A 16 3.40 20.52 -5.11
CA ALA A 16 2.74 19.22 -5.18
C ALA A 16 3.03 18.52 -3.84
N ALA A 17 1.98 18.19 -3.08
CA ALA A 17 2.12 17.29 -1.95
C ALA A 17 2.87 16.05 -2.44
N ASP A 18 3.85 15.58 -1.68
CA ASP A 18 4.75 14.49 -2.07
C ASP A 18 3.94 13.18 -2.11
N SER A 19 3.20 12.99 -3.19
CA SER A 19 2.35 11.83 -3.41
C SER A 19 3.21 10.58 -3.58
N TYR A 20 2.79 9.48 -2.96
CA TYR A 20 3.39 8.16 -3.17
C TYR A 20 3.01 7.56 -4.53
N SER A 21 2.01 8.13 -5.21
CA SER A 21 1.48 7.67 -6.50
C SER A 21 2.37 8.02 -7.70
N ASN A 22 2.07 7.40 -8.84
CA ASN A 22 2.72 7.64 -10.15
C ASN A 22 4.24 7.41 -10.17
N ARG A 23 4.72 6.49 -9.37
CA ARG A 23 6.10 6.03 -9.37
C ARG A 23 6.17 4.51 -9.42
N ARG A 24 7.33 3.98 -9.80
CA ARG A 24 7.57 2.53 -9.72
C ARG A 24 7.49 2.06 -8.27
N ALA A 25 6.74 0.99 -8.06
CA ALA A 25 6.73 0.30 -6.77
C ALA A 25 8.12 -0.25 -6.47
N PRO A 26 8.66 -0.03 -5.26
CA PRO A 26 9.89 -0.70 -4.83
C PRO A 26 9.73 -2.21 -4.93
N GLY A 27 10.73 -2.87 -5.52
CA GLY A 27 10.77 -4.33 -5.57
C GLY A 27 11.14 -4.90 -4.19
N PHE A 28 10.67 -6.11 -3.93
CA PHE A 28 11.06 -6.86 -2.74
C PHE A 28 10.96 -8.35 -3.01
N SER A 29 11.63 -9.13 -2.16
CA SER A 29 11.51 -10.57 -2.10
C SER A 29 11.48 -10.93 -0.61
N LEU A 30 10.31 -11.32 -0.08
CA LEU A 30 10.05 -11.55 1.34
C LEU A 30 9.45 -12.94 1.57
N MET A 31 9.66 -13.48 2.78
CA MET A 31 9.09 -14.76 3.19
C MET A 31 7.77 -14.57 3.94
N ASP A 32 6.86 -15.54 3.78
CA ASP A 32 5.68 -15.69 4.63
C ASP A 32 5.96 -16.56 5.88
N SER A 33 4.93 -16.83 6.69
CA SER A 33 5.03 -17.68 7.89
C SER A 33 5.31 -19.15 7.58
N HIS A 34 5.15 -19.59 6.33
CA HIS A 34 5.42 -20.94 5.86
C HIS A 34 6.78 -21.06 5.15
N PHE A 35 7.65 -20.04 5.28
CA PHE A 35 8.95 -19.95 4.63
C PHE A 35 8.91 -19.97 3.10
N GLN A 36 7.76 -19.61 2.52
CA GLN A 36 7.64 -19.42 1.08
C GLN A 36 8.10 -18.02 0.69
N GLN A 37 8.93 -17.95 -0.34
CA GLN A 37 9.45 -16.69 -0.86
C GLN A 37 8.45 -16.10 -1.86
N HIS A 38 8.18 -14.82 -1.72
CA HIS A 38 7.31 -14.06 -2.61
C HIS A 38 8.08 -12.86 -3.16
N ASP A 39 8.28 -12.84 -4.47
CA ASP A 39 8.93 -11.74 -5.18
C ASP A 39 7.86 -10.85 -5.84
N MET A 40 8.00 -9.53 -5.69
CA MET A 40 7.08 -8.57 -6.33
C MET A 40 7.03 -8.71 -7.85
N GLN A 41 8.08 -9.24 -8.48
CA GLN A 41 8.12 -9.48 -9.93
C GLN A 41 7.17 -10.61 -10.38
N ASP A 42 6.87 -11.58 -9.51
CA ASP A 42 5.97 -12.71 -9.82
C ASP A 42 4.52 -12.27 -10.02
N TYR A 43 4.20 -11.04 -9.59
CA TYR A 43 2.86 -10.46 -9.70
C TYR A 43 2.71 -9.51 -10.89
N ARG A 44 3.69 -9.45 -11.79
CA ARG A 44 3.60 -8.64 -13.02
C ARG A 44 2.40 -9.04 -13.87
N GLY A 45 1.72 -8.03 -14.43
CA GLY A 45 0.50 -8.22 -15.21
C GLY A 45 -0.78 -8.24 -14.38
N LYS A 46 -0.69 -8.30 -13.04
CA LYS A 46 -1.83 -8.20 -12.12
C LYS A 46 -1.88 -6.83 -11.47
N VAL A 47 -3.05 -6.43 -11.03
CA VAL A 47 -3.15 -5.37 -10.02
C VAL A 47 -2.73 -5.95 -8.69
N VAL A 48 -1.84 -5.26 -7.96
CA VAL A 48 -1.35 -5.73 -6.66
C VAL A 48 -1.76 -4.73 -5.59
N ILE A 49 -2.36 -5.24 -4.53
CA ILE A 49 -2.55 -4.49 -3.28
C ILE A 49 -1.42 -4.88 -2.34
N VAL A 50 -0.59 -3.89 -1.99
CA VAL A 50 0.45 -4.04 -0.96
C VAL A 50 -0.04 -3.32 0.30
N ASP A 51 -0.26 -4.06 1.36
CA ASP A 51 -0.82 -3.59 2.62
C ASP A 51 0.23 -3.73 3.74
N PHE A 52 0.74 -2.60 4.22
CA PHE A 52 1.57 -2.58 5.42
C PHE A 52 0.68 -2.52 6.65
N MET A 53 0.78 -3.54 7.50
CA MET A 53 -0.15 -3.74 8.60
C MET A 53 0.52 -4.24 9.89
N GLN A 54 -0.24 -4.28 10.96
CA GLN A 54 0.08 -4.99 12.20
C GLN A 54 -1.11 -5.84 12.64
N THR A 55 -0.85 -7.04 13.13
CA THR A 55 -1.90 -8.00 13.53
C THR A 55 -2.76 -7.50 14.69
N GLY A 56 -2.20 -6.66 15.56
CA GLY A 56 -2.88 -6.04 16.69
C GLY A 56 -3.62 -4.73 16.38
N CYS A 57 -3.50 -4.20 15.16
CA CYS A 57 -4.11 -2.93 14.77
C CYS A 57 -5.62 -3.11 14.48
N PRO A 58 -6.53 -2.37 15.14
CA PRO A 58 -7.98 -2.53 14.93
C PRO A 58 -8.41 -2.20 13.49
N VAL A 59 -7.87 -1.14 12.88
CA VAL A 59 -8.20 -0.74 11.50
C VAL A 59 -7.69 -1.77 10.51
N CYS A 60 -6.51 -2.38 10.76
CA CYS A 60 -5.98 -3.48 9.94
C CYS A 60 -6.88 -4.71 9.98
N ASN A 61 -7.46 -5.02 11.16
CA ASN A 61 -8.43 -6.12 11.28
C ASN A 61 -9.70 -5.84 10.46
N THR A 62 -10.20 -4.61 10.46
CA THR A 62 -11.34 -4.21 9.62
C THR A 62 -11.01 -4.27 8.12
N LEU A 63 -9.81 -3.83 7.74
CA LEU A 63 -9.35 -3.91 6.36
C LEU A 63 -9.25 -5.36 5.87
N ALA A 64 -8.81 -6.28 6.71
CA ALA A 64 -8.69 -7.69 6.34
C ALA A 64 -10.02 -8.28 5.84
N ASP A 65 -11.15 -7.89 6.46
CA ASP A 65 -12.46 -8.33 6.01
C ASP A 65 -12.80 -7.76 4.62
N SER A 66 -12.44 -6.50 4.34
CA SER A 66 -12.57 -5.90 3.01
C SER A 66 -11.69 -6.61 1.97
N LEU A 67 -10.47 -7.01 2.35
CA LEU A 67 -9.55 -7.72 1.46
C LEU A 67 -10.06 -9.14 1.13
N VAL A 68 -10.75 -9.81 2.04
CA VAL A 68 -11.43 -11.09 1.74
C VAL A 68 -12.47 -10.90 0.64
N GLU A 69 -13.28 -9.84 0.72
CA GLU A 69 -14.29 -9.53 -0.31
C GLU A 69 -13.62 -9.17 -1.65
N ILE A 70 -12.53 -8.41 -1.63
CA ILE A 70 -11.73 -8.08 -2.83
C ILE A 70 -11.17 -9.34 -3.47
N SER A 71 -10.57 -10.24 -2.68
CA SER A 71 -10.04 -11.51 -3.15
C SER A 71 -11.12 -12.35 -3.85
N ALA A 72 -12.30 -12.47 -3.23
CA ALA A 72 -13.43 -13.20 -3.77
C ALA A 72 -13.97 -12.57 -5.07
N LYS A 73 -14.03 -11.23 -5.14
CA LYS A 73 -14.57 -10.50 -6.30
C LYS A 73 -13.65 -10.58 -7.52
N TYR A 74 -12.35 -10.44 -7.34
CA TYR A 74 -11.42 -10.27 -8.47
C TYR A 74 -10.61 -11.51 -8.82
N GLY A 75 -10.51 -12.48 -7.90
CA GLY A 75 -9.75 -13.70 -8.12
C GLY A 75 -8.31 -13.42 -8.58
N ASP A 76 -7.85 -14.14 -9.59
CA ASP A 76 -6.48 -14.08 -10.11
C ASP A 76 -6.08 -12.73 -10.77
N LYS A 77 -7.02 -11.82 -11.00
CA LYS A 77 -6.75 -10.50 -11.58
C LYS A 77 -6.08 -9.56 -10.59
N VAL A 78 -6.29 -9.77 -9.30
CA VAL A 78 -5.77 -8.96 -8.21
C VAL A 78 -4.98 -9.85 -7.25
N ALA A 79 -3.74 -9.48 -6.98
CA ALA A 79 -2.94 -10.10 -5.95
C ALA A 79 -2.97 -9.25 -4.67
N LEU A 80 -3.06 -9.91 -3.52
CA LEU A 80 -2.99 -9.28 -2.21
C LEU A 80 -1.68 -9.70 -1.53
N LEU A 81 -0.94 -8.74 -1.00
CA LEU A 81 0.29 -8.95 -0.25
C LEU A 81 0.23 -8.08 0.99
N SER A 82 -0.06 -8.67 2.15
CA SER A 82 0.08 -7.96 3.42
C SER A 82 1.51 -8.10 3.92
N ILE A 83 2.06 -7.03 4.47
CA ILE A 83 3.44 -6.98 4.97
C ILE A 83 3.41 -6.52 6.42
N VAL A 84 3.96 -7.35 7.30
CA VAL A 84 4.12 -7.03 8.72
C VAL A 84 5.59 -6.75 9.05
N THR A 85 5.79 -5.92 10.08
CA THR A 85 7.10 -5.64 10.67
C THR A 85 7.10 -6.04 12.14
N LEU A 86 8.25 -6.01 12.78
CA LEU A 86 8.31 -6.18 14.24
C LEU A 86 7.34 -5.20 14.94
N PRO A 87 6.66 -5.60 16.02
CA PRO A 87 6.89 -6.82 16.83
C PRO A 87 6.14 -8.09 16.39
N ASP A 88 5.35 -8.04 15.29
CA ASP A 88 4.60 -9.21 14.82
C ASP A 88 5.52 -10.41 14.55
N ASN A 89 5.03 -11.59 14.86
CA ASN A 89 5.73 -12.86 14.70
C ASN A 89 4.85 -13.90 13.98
N PHE A 90 5.44 -15.03 13.59
CA PHE A 90 4.75 -16.07 12.83
C PHE A 90 3.46 -16.53 13.49
N GLY A 91 3.48 -16.76 14.82
CA GLY A 91 2.30 -17.24 15.54
C GLY A 91 1.15 -16.22 15.59
N GLU A 92 1.45 -14.93 15.62
CA GLU A 92 0.45 -13.85 15.56
C GLU A 92 -0.14 -13.73 14.15
N VAL A 93 0.72 -13.82 13.13
CA VAL A 93 0.30 -13.82 11.72
C VAL A 93 -0.61 -15.00 11.42
N ASP A 94 -0.26 -16.21 11.86
CA ASP A 94 -1.09 -17.39 11.64
C ASP A 94 -2.47 -17.27 12.31
N LYS A 95 -2.51 -16.73 13.53
CA LYS A 95 -3.78 -16.45 14.24
C LYS A 95 -4.61 -15.40 13.53
N PHE A 96 -3.98 -14.35 13.01
CA PHE A 96 -4.64 -13.30 12.22
C PHE A 96 -5.22 -13.89 10.94
N ALA A 97 -4.41 -14.62 10.17
CA ALA A 97 -4.83 -15.27 8.92
C ALA A 97 -6.03 -16.23 9.14
N ALA A 98 -5.97 -17.04 10.20
CA ALA A 98 -7.06 -17.95 10.54
C ALA A 98 -8.35 -17.21 10.94
N ARG A 99 -8.23 -16.13 11.72
CA ARG A 99 -9.36 -15.32 12.19
C ARG A 99 -10.11 -14.66 11.04
N HIS A 100 -9.39 -14.04 10.11
CA HIS A 100 -9.96 -13.31 8.97
C HIS A 100 -10.14 -14.19 7.73
N LYS A 101 -9.74 -15.46 7.76
CA LYS A 101 -9.73 -16.36 6.58
C LYS A 101 -8.89 -15.75 5.43
N ALA A 102 -7.81 -15.08 5.78
CA ALA A 102 -6.89 -14.50 4.81
C ALA A 102 -6.21 -15.63 4.01
N ALA A 103 -6.53 -15.74 2.73
CA ALA A 103 -5.98 -16.75 1.83
C ALA A 103 -4.85 -16.21 0.94
N TRP A 104 -4.31 -15.04 1.28
CA TRP A 104 -3.19 -14.41 0.59
C TRP A 104 -1.94 -14.40 1.47
N PRO A 105 -0.74 -14.23 0.88
CA PRO A 105 0.50 -14.17 1.65
C PRO A 105 0.57 -12.98 2.62
N ILE A 106 1.00 -13.24 3.85
CA ILE A 106 1.36 -12.22 4.84
C ILE A 106 2.87 -12.35 5.07
N LEU A 107 3.60 -11.33 4.67
CA LEU A 107 5.05 -11.35 4.51
C LEU A 107 5.74 -10.61 5.66
N PHE A 108 6.96 -11.02 5.98
CA PHE A 108 7.75 -10.41 7.05
C PHE A 108 8.82 -9.48 6.48
N ASP A 109 8.76 -8.21 6.87
CA ASP A 109 9.76 -7.18 6.54
C ASP A 109 10.50 -6.74 7.81
N SER A 110 11.80 -6.56 7.72
CA SER A 110 12.60 -5.92 8.77
C SER A 110 12.47 -4.39 8.79
N GLY A 111 11.53 -3.83 8.04
CA GLY A 111 11.24 -2.40 7.92
C GLY A 111 11.80 -1.75 6.65
N GLN A 112 12.66 -2.41 5.90
CA GLN A 112 13.32 -1.82 4.73
C GLN A 112 12.35 -1.60 3.56
N VAL A 113 11.46 -2.54 3.32
CA VAL A 113 10.46 -2.44 2.25
C VAL A 113 9.46 -1.32 2.58
N MET A 114 8.95 -1.32 3.81
CA MET A 114 8.05 -0.27 4.30
C MET A 114 8.68 1.13 4.15
N MET A 115 9.95 1.30 4.60
CA MET A 115 10.66 2.58 4.46
C MET A 115 10.77 3.01 3.00
N SER A 116 11.02 2.08 2.07
CA SER A 116 11.13 2.36 0.63
C SER A 116 9.78 2.78 0.02
N TYR A 117 8.68 2.14 0.43
CA TYR A 117 7.33 2.49 -0.01
C TYR A 117 6.88 3.83 0.53
N LEU A 118 7.14 4.12 1.79
CA LEU A 118 6.76 5.35 2.47
C LEU A 118 7.80 6.48 2.32
N LYS A 119 8.90 6.26 1.56
CA LYS A 119 10.00 7.23 1.39
C LYS A 119 10.57 7.75 2.73
N LEU A 120 10.53 6.92 3.76
CA LEU A 120 11.02 7.29 5.07
C LEU A 120 12.54 7.38 5.09
N GLN A 121 13.07 8.33 5.85
CA GLN A 121 14.50 8.50 6.07
C GLN A 121 14.86 8.04 7.48
N PRO A 122 15.97 7.29 7.68
CA PRO A 122 16.35 6.78 9.00
C PRO A 122 16.51 7.83 10.11
N ALA A 123 16.84 9.07 9.73
CA ALA A 123 16.99 10.20 10.65
C ALA A 123 15.75 11.12 10.72
N GLY A 124 14.67 10.75 10.03
CA GLY A 124 13.42 11.53 9.96
C GLY A 124 12.38 11.10 10.98
N ASN A 125 11.23 11.76 10.94
CA ASN A 125 10.05 11.31 11.66
C ASN A 125 9.56 9.99 11.02
N MET A 126 9.42 8.94 11.83
CA MET A 126 8.93 7.62 11.42
C MET A 126 7.48 7.41 11.89
N ASP A 127 6.66 8.45 11.82
CA ASP A 127 5.24 8.34 12.11
C ASP A 127 4.54 7.61 10.96
N VAL A 128 4.17 6.36 11.21
CA VAL A 128 3.51 5.48 10.23
C VAL A 128 2.14 5.10 10.76
N HIS A 129 1.11 5.45 10.00
CA HIS A 129 -0.25 5.01 10.29
C HIS A 129 -0.52 3.67 9.60
N PHE A 130 -0.90 2.67 10.40
CA PHE A 130 -1.33 1.38 9.90
C PHE A 130 -2.86 1.29 9.84
N PRO A 131 -3.40 0.59 8.82
CA PRO A 131 -2.70 0.05 7.66
C PRO A 131 -2.29 1.15 6.67
N HIS A 132 -1.24 0.93 5.87
CA HIS A 132 -0.95 1.78 4.71
C HIS A 132 -1.00 0.91 3.46
N VAL A 133 -1.95 1.21 2.59
CA VAL A 133 -2.29 0.38 1.43
C VAL A 133 -1.84 1.07 0.15
N PHE A 134 -1.11 0.35 -0.69
CA PHE A 134 -0.71 0.80 -2.02
C PHE A 134 -1.40 -0.04 -3.09
N ILE A 135 -1.92 0.60 -4.12
CA ILE A 135 -2.46 -0.06 -5.30
C ILE A 135 -1.45 0.08 -6.44
N VAL A 136 -0.94 -1.05 -6.90
CA VAL A 136 0.07 -1.15 -7.95
C VAL A 136 -0.56 -1.76 -9.19
N ASP A 137 -0.36 -1.15 -10.36
CA ASP A 137 -0.86 -1.67 -11.63
C ASP A 137 0.01 -2.82 -12.19
N GLY A 138 -0.47 -3.50 -13.24
CA GLY A 138 0.21 -4.61 -13.88
C GLY A 138 1.59 -4.25 -14.47
N SER A 139 1.89 -2.98 -14.67
CA SER A 139 3.22 -2.50 -15.09
C SER A 139 4.16 -2.27 -13.92
N GLY A 140 3.68 -2.39 -12.68
CA GLY A 140 4.43 -2.18 -11.45
C GLY A 140 4.54 -0.73 -11.02
N MET A 141 3.58 0.11 -11.41
CA MET A 141 3.50 1.50 -10.97
C MET A 141 2.48 1.65 -9.85
N ILE A 142 2.85 2.33 -8.77
CA ILE A 142 1.89 2.73 -7.73
C ILE A 142 0.93 3.74 -8.35
N ARG A 143 -0.36 3.47 -8.29
CA ARG A 143 -1.42 4.31 -8.85
C ARG A 143 -2.21 5.06 -7.79
N ASN A 144 -2.34 4.47 -6.62
CA ASN A 144 -2.96 5.12 -5.47
C ASN A 144 -2.40 4.56 -4.17
N ASP A 145 -2.59 5.29 -3.09
CA ASP A 145 -2.32 4.83 -1.73
C ASP A 145 -3.38 5.35 -0.76
N PHE A 146 -3.53 4.65 0.35
CA PHE A 146 -4.47 4.97 1.42
C PHE A 146 -3.77 4.83 2.76
N ASP A 147 -3.87 5.86 3.57
CA ASP A 147 -3.35 5.93 4.93
C ASP A 147 -4.44 5.47 5.92
N GLY A 148 -4.04 4.75 6.95
CA GLY A 148 -4.95 4.24 7.99
C GLY A 148 -5.64 5.30 8.83
N SER A 149 -5.25 6.57 8.73
CA SER A 149 -5.99 7.69 9.32
C SER A 149 -7.31 7.99 8.58
N GLU A 150 -7.48 7.47 7.36
CA GLU A 150 -8.63 7.66 6.49
C GLU A 150 -9.52 6.39 6.45
N ASP A 151 -10.10 5.98 7.58
CA ASP A 151 -10.91 4.75 7.73
C ASP A 151 -11.94 4.53 6.60
N LYS A 152 -12.55 5.62 6.10
CA LYS A 152 -13.57 5.56 5.04
C LYS A 152 -13.01 5.19 3.67
N ALA A 153 -11.72 5.36 3.45
CA ALA A 153 -11.05 5.05 2.20
C ALA A 153 -10.64 3.57 2.09
N LEU A 154 -10.63 2.84 3.20
CA LEU A 154 -10.21 1.43 3.30
C LEU A 154 -11.37 0.42 3.16
N THR A 155 -12.49 0.86 2.58
CA THR A 155 -13.65 -0.02 2.34
C THR A 155 -13.52 -0.81 1.05
N THR A 156 -14.20 -1.96 0.98
CA THR A 156 -14.31 -2.76 -0.25
C THR A 156 -14.75 -1.93 -1.45
N ALA A 157 -15.68 -1.00 -1.26
CA ALA A 157 -16.19 -0.15 -2.34
C ALA A 157 -15.14 0.83 -2.86
N ALA A 158 -14.39 1.49 -1.97
CA ALA A 158 -13.34 2.43 -2.35
C ALA A 158 -12.18 1.72 -3.06
N LEU A 159 -11.70 0.61 -2.49
CA LEU A 159 -10.64 -0.20 -3.09
C LEU A 159 -11.08 -0.76 -4.45
N SER A 160 -12.31 -1.27 -4.56
CA SER A 160 -12.86 -1.75 -5.83
C SER A 160 -12.91 -0.66 -6.90
N SER A 161 -13.28 0.57 -6.53
CA SER A 161 -13.31 1.70 -7.48
C SER A 161 -11.95 1.96 -8.10
N GLU A 162 -10.87 1.88 -7.33
CA GLU A 162 -9.51 2.06 -7.85
C GLU A 162 -9.07 0.86 -8.70
N ILE A 163 -9.33 -0.37 -8.25
CA ILE A 163 -9.01 -1.59 -9.00
C ILE A 163 -9.72 -1.59 -10.36
N ASP A 164 -11.01 -1.26 -10.39
CA ASP A 164 -11.82 -1.27 -11.63
C ASP A 164 -11.30 -0.27 -12.69
N LYS A 165 -10.62 0.81 -12.28
CA LYS A 165 -9.95 1.75 -13.19
C LYS A 165 -8.74 1.11 -13.88
N LEU A 166 -8.06 0.19 -13.20
CA LEU A 166 -6.80 -0.42 -13.66
C LEU A 166 -7.01 -1.72 -14.45
N LEU A 167 -8.19 -2.34 -14.34
CA LEU A 167 -8.55 -3.57 -15.05
C LEU A 167 -9.27 -3.32 -16.39
N LYS A 168 -9.44 -2.07 -16.78
CA LYS A 168 -9.99 -1.66 -18.10
C LYS A 168 -8.90 -1.72 -19.15
#